data_5310004cad1e0444c5361a32375d32d3
#
_entry.id   5310004cad1e0444c5361a32375d32d3
#
_cell.length_a   1.000
_cell.length_b   1.000
_cell.length_c   1.000
_cell.angle_alpha   90.00
_cell.angle_beta   90.00
_cell.angle_gamma   90.00
#
_symmetry.space_group_name_H-M   'P 1'
#
loop_
_entity.id
_entity.type
_entity.pdbx_description
1 polymer ?
#
loop_
_entity_poly.entity_id
_entity_poly.type
_entity_poly.pdbx_seq_one_letter_code
_entity_poly.pdbx_strand_id
1 'polypeptide(L)'
;TDGYSILQPRVGVSLPSSQRSWFVKLFGGDPGVDPYTRVVSDLYQDMFGEGSFVGKGIYDVETFEHLCGDFPENAILSHDLIESCFCRSGLLSDVVLYEDFPSSHAADAGRRHRWMRGDWQIAAWLLPRVQGFGAKRLSNPISALSRWKIFDNLRRSLLPTCMLALLAGAWLAAGSFAAAAATVFVLGVVAIPRLLSTLADFVSKPTDMP
;
A
#
# COMPACT_ATOMS: atom_id res chain seq x y z
N THR A 1 8.19 -5.29 25.45
CA THR A 1 9.45 -4.82 24.84
C THR A 1 9.16 -3.57 24.04
N ASP A 2 9.82 -2.46 24.36
CA ASP A 2 9.56 -1.15 23.73
C ASP A 2 10.32 -0.95 22.40
N GLY A 3 10.84 -2.03 21.80
CA GLY A 3 11.63 -2.02 20.58
C GLY A 3 10.82 -2.22 19.30
N TYR A 4 11.51 -2.06 18.16
CA TYR A 4 11.03 -2.46 16.83
C TYR A 4 11.57 -3.85 16.51
N SER A 5 10.70 -4.75 16.06
CA SER A 5 11.10 -6.10 15.61
C SER A 5 11.30 -6.19 14.09
N ILE A 6 10.83 -5.19 13.36
CA ILE A 6 11.08 -5.02 11.92
C ILE A 6 11.65 -3.63 11.68
N LEU A 7 12.72 -3.54 10.89
CA LEU A 7 13.28 -2.28 10.41
C LEU A 7 13.14 -2.21 8.89
N GLN A 8 12.33 -1.26 8.43
CA GLN A 8 11.99 -1.04 7.01
C GLN A 8 12.82 0.11 6.45
N PRO A 9 13.75 -0.13 5.51
CA PRO A 9 14.43 0.94 4.78
C PRO A 9 13.48 1.68 3.83
N ARG A 10 13.86 2.87 3.42
CA ARG A 10 13.21 3.57 2.30
C ARG A 10 13.36 2.77 1.02
N VAL A 11 12.37 2.84 0.13
CA VAL A 11 12.40 2.17 -1.17
C VAL A 11 12.31 3.23 -2.28
N GLY A 12 13.28 3.19 -3.18
CA GLY A 12 13.35 4.06 -4.35
C GLY A 12 13.35 3.28 -5.66
N VAL A 13 13.11 3.95 -6.76
CA VAL A 13 13.23 3.36 -8.11
C VAL A 13 14.63 3.60 -8.64
N SER A 14 15.26 2.56 -9.23
CA SER A 14 16.58 2.70 -9.83
C SER A 14 16.53 3.60 -11.08
N LEU A 15 17.50 4.51 -11.22
CA LEU A 15 17.61 5.41 -12.38
C LEU A 15 17.67 4.65 -13.73
N PRO A 16 18.44 3.54 -13.86
CA PRO A 16 18.45 2.79 -15.11
C PRO A 16 17.07 2.21 -15.49
N SER A 17 16.26 1.83 -14.51
CA SER A 17 14.92 1.29 -14.78
C SER A 17 13.93 2.38 -15.21
N SER A 18 14.09 3.60 -14.72
CA SER A 18 13.19 4.73 -15.01
C SER A 18 13.21 5.16 -16.51
N GLN A 19 14.22 4.75 -17.27
CA GLN A 19 14.38 5.10 -18.68
C GLN A 19 14.09 3.95 -19.66
N ARG A 20 13.76 2.73 -19.16
CA ARG A 20 13.64 1.51 -20.00
C ARG A 20 12.49 1.52 -21.00
N SER A 21 11.39 2.18 -20.72
CA SER A 21 10.23 2.21 -21.62
C SER A 21 9.41 3.48 -21.47
N TRP A 22 8.57 3.78 -22.47
CA TRP A 22 7.60 4.88 -22.37
C TRP A 22 6.63 4.70 -21.20
N PHE A 23 6.25 3.45 -20.92
CA PHE A 23 5.42 3.15 -19.75
C PHE A 23 6.10 3.60 -18.46
N VAL A 24 7.37 3.26 -18.28
CA VAL A 24 8.13 3.66 -17.08
C VAL A 24 8.32 5.17 -17.01
N LYS A 25 8.60 5.83 -18.11
CA LYS A 25 8.73 7.30 -18.15
C LYS A 25 7.46 8.02 -17.72
N LEU A 26 6.29 7.47 -18.05
CA LEU A 26 4.99 8.07 -17.70
C LEU A 26 4.50 7.67 -16.29
N PHE A 27 4.82 6.46 -15.83
CA PHE A 27 4.25 5.89 -14.61
C PHE A 27 5.28 5.53 -13.54
N GLY A 28 6.56 5.47 -13.88
CA GLY A 28 7.64 5.02 -13.00
C GLY A 28 8.11 6.06 -11.98
N GLY A 29 7.59 7.27 -12.01
CA GLY A 29 7.83 8.29 -10.98
C GLY A 29 7.23 7.90 -9.62
N ASP A 30 6.30 6.94 -9.64
CA ASP A 30 5.67 6.41 -8.43
C ASP A 30 5.88 4.90 -8.36
N PRO A 31 6.72 4.34 -7.49
CA PRO A 31 6.93 2.90 -7.39
C PRO A 31 5.66 2.15 -7.00
N GLY A 32 4.54 2.82 -6.78
CA GLY A 32 3.24 2.22 -6.45
C GLY A 32 3.24 1.47 -5.13
N VAL A 33 4.30 1.62 -4.37
CA VAL A 33 4.44 1.14 -3.00
C VAL A 33 3.90 2.24 -2.10
N ASP A 34 3.54 1.89 -0.91
CA ASP A 34 2.98 2.78 0.09
C ASP A 34 3.68 4.16 0.08
N PRO A 35 2.95 5.27 -0.12
CA PRO A 35 3.53 6.60 -0.13
C PRO A 35 4.31 6.92 1.15
N TYR A 36 4.06 6.20 2.23
CA TYR A 36 4.73 6.36 3.51
C TYR A 36 6.22 5.98 3.49
N THR A 37 6.68 5.16 2.55
CA THR A 37 8.09 4.77 2.45
C THR A 37 8.97 5.74 1.67
N ARG A 38 8.39 6.76 1.06
CA ARG A 38 9.12 7.78 0.26
C ARG A 38 9.60 8.96 1.08
N VAL A 39 8.95 9.20 2.19
CA VAL A 39 9.18 10.40 2.98
C VAL A 39 10.27 10.13 4.00
N VAL A 40 10.96 11.18 4.42
CA VAL A 40 11.95 11.13 5.49
C VAL A 40 11.32 10.71 6.83
N SER A 41 9.98 10.86 6.95
CA SER A 41 9.20 10.39 8.10
C SER A 41 7.98 9.59 7.63
N ASP A 42 7.59 8.59 8.42
CA ASP A 42 6.35 7.84 8.29
C ASP A 42 5.34 8.43 9.27
N LEU A 43 4.21 8.92 8.77
CA LEU A 43 3.17 9.55 9.58
C LEU A 43 2.67 8.63 10.71
N TYR A 44 2.54 7.33 10.45
CA TYR A 44 2.14 6.37 11.48
C TYR A 44 3.23 6.20 12.53
N GLN A 45 4.50 6.18 12.13
CA GLN A 45 5.60 6.12 13.09
C GLN A 45 5.67 7.38 13.96
N ASP A 46 5.51 8.55 13.36
CA ASP A 46 5.59 9.83 14.07
C ASP A 46 4.42 10.01 15.06
N MET A 47 3.21 9.60 14.66
CA MET A 47 2.01 9.76 15.49
C MET A 47 1.77 8.61 16.47
N PHE A 48 2.11 7.40 16.10
CA PHE A 48 1.74 6.19 16.85
C PHE A 48 2.95 5.33 17.24
N GLY A 49 4.16 5.71 16.84
CA GLY A 49 5.39 4.96 17.12
C GLY A 49 5.45 3.61 16.39
N GLU A 50 4.74 3.46 15.28
CA GLU A 50 4.65 2.23 14.50
C GLU A 50 4.65 2.54 13.01
N GLY A 51 5.71 2.16 12.29
CA GLY A 51 5.86 2.35 10.85
C GLY A 51 5.08 1.34 10.03
N SER A 52 5.26 1.41 8.70
CA SER A 52 4.69 0.47 7.74
C SER A 52 5.78 -0.46 7.20
N PHE A 53 5.47 -1.74 7.06
CA PHE A 53 6.35 -2.73 6.45
C PHE A 53 5.85 -3.09 5.05
N VAL A 54 6.76 -3.08 4.08
CA VAL A 54 6.46 -3.32 2.67
C VAL A 54 7.26 -4.50 2.10
N GLY A 55 7.63 -5.44 2.98
CA GLY A 55 8.30 -6.68 2.61
C GLY A 55 9.80 -6.55 2.33
N LYS A 56 10.43 -5.45 2.73
CA LYS A 56 11.85 -5.20 2.48
C LYS A 56 12.51 -4.62 3.70
N GLY A 57 13.04 -5.47 4.54
CA GLY A 57 13.63 -5.00 5.78
C GLY A 57 14.43 -6.07 6.48
N ILE A 58 14.91 -5.69 7.64
CA ILE A 58 15.57 -6.58 8.59
C ILE A 58 14.57 -6.84 9.71
N TYR A 59 14.45 -8.08 10.15
CA TYR A 59 13.59 -8.45 11.26
C TYR A 59 14.30 -9.40 12.23
N ASP A 60 13.88 -9.32 13.49
CA ASP A 60 14.27 -10.25 14.52
C ASP A 60 13.57 -11.60 14.29
N VAL A 61 14.32 -12.63 13.96
CA VAL A 61 13.79 -13.94 13.55
C VAL A 61 13.02 -14.62 14.68
N GLU A 62 13.52 -14.56 15.90
CA GLU A 62 12.89 -15.21 17.06
C GLU A 62 11.55 -14.55 17.39
N THR A 63 11.54 -13.22 17.41
CA THR A 63 10.31 -12.44 17.64
C THR A 63 9.29 -12.67 16.51
N PHE A 64 9.75 -12.70 15.26
CA PHE A 64 8.89 -12.93 14.11
C PHE A 64 8.24 -14.33 14.14
N GLU A 65 9.03 -15.37 14.39
CA GLU A 65 8.53 -16.74 14.49
C GLU A 65 7.53 -16.89 15.64
N HIS A 66 7.82 -16.27 16.78
CA HIS A 66 6.93 -16.32 17.93
C HIS A 66 5.58 -15.62 17.68
N LEU A 67 5.56 -14.49 16.98
CA LEU A 67 4.36 -13.69 16.76
C LEU A 67 3.56 -14.13 15.53
N CYS A 68 4.22 -14.60 14.48
CA CYS A 68 3.61 -14.92 13.19
C CYS A 68 3.48 -16.45 12.93
N GLY A 69 4.06 -17.27 13.80
CA GLY A 69 4.04 -18.73 13.65
C GLY A 69 2.64 -19.37 13.68
N ASP A 70 1.67 -18.70 14.26
CA ASP A 70 0.27 -19.16 14.34
C ASP A 70 -0.61 -18.75 13.14
N PHE A 71 -0.02 -18.20 12.08
CA PHE A 71 -0.80 -17.86 10.89
C PHE A 71 -1.36 -19.11 10.20
N PRO A 72 -2.59 -19.04 9.64
CA PRO A 72 -3.20 -20.17 8.99
C PRO A 72 -2.42 -20.58 7.74
N GLU A 73 -1.97 -21.84 7.69
CA GLU A 73 -1.25 -22.38 6.55
C GLU A 73 -2.06 -22.25 5.25
N ASN A 74 -1.39 -21.88 4.17
CA ASN A 74 -1.95 -21.75 2.82
C ASN A 74 -3.15 -20.78 2.66
N ALA A 75 -3.51 -20.03 3.71
CA ALA A 75 -4.61 -19.06 3.67
C ALA A 75 -4.14 -17.65 3.35
N ILE A 76 -2.88 -17.35 3.65
CA ILE A 76 -2.26 -16.04 3.44
C ILE A 76 -1.03 -16.26 2.57
N LEU A 77 -1.00 -15.63 1.40
CA LEU A 77 0.26 -15.43 0.68
C LEU A 77 1.07 -14.40 1.46
N SER A 78 2.41 -14.49 1.44
CA SER A 78 3.31 -13.51 2.06
C SER A 78 2.67 -12.13 2.15
N HIS A 79 2.43 -11.63 3.35
CA HIS A 79 1.66 -10.42 3.53
C HIS A 79 2.32 -9.48 4.52
N ASP A 80 3.12 -8.61 3.99
CA ASP A 80 3.93 -7.64 4.72
C ASP A 80 3.09 -6.81 5.71
N LEU A 81 1.87 -6.43 5.31
CA LEU A 81 1.00 -5.65 6.15
C LEU A 81 0.55 -6.41 7.40
N ILE A 82 0.12 -7.68 7.28
CA ILE A 82 -0.31 -8.45 8.45
C ILE A 82 0.87 -8.74 9.37
N GLU A 83 2.04 -9.00 8.81
CA GLU A 83 3.27 -9.18 9.58
C GLU A 83 3.58 -7.93 10.40
N SER A 84 3.47 -6.74 9.80
CA SER A 84 3.65 -5.47 10.52
C SER A 84 2.59 -5.19 11.58
N CYS A 85 1.42 -5.81 11.48
CA CYS A 85 0.38 -5.70 12.50
C CYS A 85 0.68 -6.52 13.76
N PHE A 86 1.49 -7.56 13.65
CA PHE A 86 1.93 -8.39 14.76
C PHE A 86 3.32 -7.97 15.27
N CYS A 87 4.18 -7.58 14.35
CA CYS A 87 5.54 -7.13 14.63
C CYS A 87 5.61 -5.61 14.50
N ARG A 88 6.04 -4.91 15.54
CA ARG A 88 6.21 -3.46 15.49
C ARG A 88 7.31 -3.10 14.51
N SER A 89 6.99 -2.35 13.44
CA SER A 89 7.94 -1.92 12.42
C SER A 89 8.38 -0.47 12.62
N GLY A 90 9.65 -0.20 12.30
CA GLY A 90 10.22 1.15 12.31
C GLY A 90 10.86 1.49 10.96
N LEU A 91 10.77 2.74 10.53
CA LEU A 91 11.40 3.24 9.32
C LEU A 91 12.86 3.59 9.54
N LEU A 92 13.75 3.07 8.69
CA LEU A 92 15.12 3.51 8.56
C LEU A 92 15.20 4.58 7.47
N SER A 93 15.22 5.84 7.85
CA SER A 93 15.18 6.97 6.92
C SER A 93 16.50 7.26 6.21
N ASP A 94 17.61 6.77 6.75
CA ASP A 94 18.99 6.96 6.26
C ASP A 94 19.44 5.86 5.28
N VAL A 95 18.66 4.78 5.15
CA VAL A 95 18.95 3.68 4.23
C VAL A 95 17.91 3.65 3.11
N VAL A 96 18.37 3.58 1.86
CA VAL A 96 17.51 3.48 0.68
C VAL A 96 17.83 2.21 -0.10
N LEU A 97 16.82 1.39 -0.34
CA LEU A 97 16.89 0.25 -1.27
C LEU A 97 16.31 0.66 -2.61
N TYR A 98 17.04 0.38 -3.69
CA TYR A 98 16.59 0.70 -5.05
C TYR A 98 16.03 -0.54 -5.75
N GLU A 99 14.86 -0.38 -6.35
CA GLU A 99 14.19 -1.43 -7.13
C GLU A 99 13.98 -1.02 -8.57
N ASP A 100 13.85 -2.03 -9.42
CA ASP A 100 13.41 -1.82 -10.79
C ASP A 100 11.89 -1.66 -10.86
N PHE A 101 11.44 -0.64 -11.59
CA PHE A 101 10.02 -0.49 -11.92
C PHE A 101 9.65 -1.47 -13.04
N PRO A 102 8.44 -2.07 -13.04
CA PRO A 102 7.97 -2.94 -14.11
C PRO A 102 8.06 -2.25 -15.46
N SER A 103 8.67 -2.91 -16.44
CA SER A 103 8.93 -2.32 -17.77
C SER A 103 7.68 -2.20 -18.65
N SER A 104 6.56 -2.84 -18.28
CA SER A 104 5.31 -2.83 -19.04
C SER A 104 4.08 -2.78 -18.14
N HIS A 105 2.98 -2.27 -18.70
CA HIS A 105 1.67 -2.26 -18.02
C HIS A 105 1.22 -3.66 -17.59
N ALA A 106 1.43 -4.69 -18.44
CA ALA A 106 1.05 -6.06 -18.10
C ALA A 106 1.79 -6.59 -16.86
N ALA A 107 3.10 -6.32 -16.77
CA ALA A 107 3.90 -6.70 -15.60
C ALA A 107 3.44 -5.95 -14.34
N ASP A 108 3.14 -4.66 -14.44
CA ASP A 108 2.64 -3.85 -13.33
C ASP A 108 1.23 -4.31 -12.89
N ALA A 109 0.33 -4.56 -13.84
CA ALA A 109 -1.00 -5.08 -13.55
C ALA A 109 -0.95 -6.44 -12.85
N GLY A 110 -0.06 -7.35 -13.27
CA GLY A 110 0.15 -8.63 -12.60
C GLY A 110 0.68 -8.47 -11.17
N ARG A 111 1.59 -7.50 -10.94
CA ARG A 111 2.09 -7.16 -9.61
C ARG A 111 0.97 -6.62 -8.71
N ARG A 112 0.21 -5.64 -9.17
CA ARG A 112 -0.92 -5.04 -8.43
C ARG A 112 -2.02 -6.07 -8.13
N HIS A 113 -2.30 -6.97 -9.07
CA HIS A 113 -3.26 -8.05 -8.84
C HIS A 113 -2.84 -8.96 -7.67
N ARG A 114 -1.54 -9.32 -7.58
CA ARG A 114 -1.05 -10.11 -6.45
C ARG A 114 -1.19 -9.37 -5.11
N TRP A 115 -0.89 -8.08 -5.08
CA TRP A 115 -1.04 -7.25 -3.87
C TRP A 115 -2.50 -7.16 -3.44
N MET A 116 -3.40 -6.77 -4.36
CA MET A 116 -4.83 -6.72 -4.04
C MET A 116 -5.38 -8.07 -3.58
N ARG A 117 -4.95 -9.17 -4.20
CA ARG A 117 -5.32 -10.51 -3.75
C ARG A 117 -4.88 -10.76 -2.30
N GLY A 118 -3.66 -10.40 -1.96
CA GLY A 118 -3.14 -10.49 -0.60
C GLY A 118 -3.97 -9.64 0.38
N ASP A 119 -4.25 -8.38 0.06
CA ASP A 119 -5.07 -7.49 0.90
C ASP A 119 -6.44 -8.13 1.22
N TRP A 120 -7.09 -8.74 0.23
CA TRP A 120 -8.38 -9.42 0.44
C TRP A 120 -8.26 -10.69 1.26
N GLN A 121 -7.14 -11.40 1.22
CA GLN A 121 -6.92 -12.57 2.07
C GLN A 121 -6.85 -12.21 3.55
N ILE A 122 -6.32 -11.03 3.89
CA ILE A 122 -6.27 -10.55 5.27
C ILE A 122 -7.50 -9.75 5.72
N ALA A 123 -8.50 -9.57 4.85
CA ALA A 123 -9.73 -8.83 5.19
C ALA A 123 -10.46 -9.38 6.44
N ALA A 124 -10.35 -10.68 6.69
CA ALA A 124 -10.93 -11.31 7.89
C ALA A 124 -10.36 -10.74 9.20
N TRP A 125 -9.15 -10.15 9.20
CA TRP A 125 -8.57 -9.50 10.39
C TRP A 125 -9.23 -8.18 10.77
N LEU A 126 -10.18 -7.68 9.97
CA LEU A 126 -11.07 -6.60 10.41
C LEU A 126 -12.10 -7.07 11.44
N LEU A 127 -12.38 -8.38 11.49
CA LEU A 127 -13.39 -8.94 12.38
C LEU A 127 -12.84 -9.18 13.79
N PRO A 128 -13.73 -9.23 14.83
CA PRO A 128 -13.31 -9.48 16.21
C PRO A 128 -12.72 -10.87 16.44
N ARG A 129 -13.01 -11.83 15.56
CA ARG A 129 -12.51 -13.21 15.64
C ARG A 129 -11.88 -13.59 14.32
N VAL A 130 -10.68 -14.12 14.38
CA VAL A 130 -9.88 -14.55 13.23
C VAL A 130 -9.61 -16.04 13.26
N GLN A 131 -9.29 -16.59 12.12
CA GLN A 131 -8.84 -17.96 11.99
C GLN A 131 -7.34 -18.03 12.33
N GLY A 132 -6.99 -18.81 13.35
CA GLY A 132 -5.62 -19.18 13.67
C GLY A 132 -5.24 -20.52 13.07
N PHE A 133 -4.12 -21.06 13.52
CA PHE A 133 -3.62 -22.37 13.13
C PHE A 133 -4.65 -23.49 13.42
N GLY A 134 -4.80 -24.43 12.50
CA GLY A 134 -5.70 -25.57 12.66
C GLY A 134 -7.19 -25.23 12.69
N ALA A 135 -7.62 -24.19 12.00
CA ALA A 135 -9.01 -23.74 11.89
C ALA A 135 -9.67 -23.27 13.21
N LYS A 136 -8.91 -23.10 14.28
CA LYS A 136 -9.41 -22.52 15.52
C LYS A 136 -9.72 -21.04 15.33
N ARG A 137 -10.87 -20.59 15.85
CA ARG A 137 -11.21 -19.16 15.90
C ARG A 137 -10.64 -18.55 17.19
N LEU A 138 -9.77 -17.58 17.01
CA LEU A 138 -9.13 -16.84 18.10
C LEU A 138 -9.70 -15.42 18.18
N SER A 139 -9.63 -14.83 19.37
CA SER A 139 -9.86 -13.38 19.49
C SER A 139 -8.80 -12.64 18.69
N ASN A 140 -9.20 -11.65 17.92
CA ASN A 140 -8.29 -10.89 17.08
C ASN A 140 -7.35 -10.03 17.95
N PRO A 141 -6.03 -10.29 17.96
CA PRO A 141 -5.10 -9.60 18.84
C PRO A 141 -4.62 -8.25 18.31
N ILE A 142 -4.85 -7.94 17.01
CA ILE A 142 -4.31 -6.74 16.40
C ILE A 142 -4.98 -5.45 16.89
N SER A 143 -4.22 -4.36 16.89
CA SER A 143 -4.64 -3.05 17.34
C SER A 143 -5.72 -2.43 16.45
N ALA A 144 -6.38 -1.37 16.93
CA ALA A 144 -7.30 -0.58 16.11
C ALA A 144 -6.58 0.09 14.93
N LEU A 145 -5.33 0.54 15.13
CA LEU A 145 -4.48 1.10 14.08
C LEU A 145 -4.18 0.07 12.99
N SER A 146 -3.83 -1.15 13.37
CA SER A 146 -3.57 -2.25 12.43
C SER A 146 -4.82 -2.57 11.61
N ARG A 147 -6.00 -2.63 12.22
CA ARG A 147 -7.27 -2.79 11.49
C ARG A 147 -7.53 -1.63 10.53
N TRP A 148 -7.23 -0.40 10.94
CA TRP A 148 -7.33 0.76 10.06
C TRP A 148 -6.42 0.63 8.84
N LYS A 149 -5.15 0.22 9.00
CA LYS A 149 -4.21 0.00 7.89
C LYS A 149 -4.74 -1.05 6.90
N ILE A 150 -5.29 -2.17 7.40
CA ILE A 150 -5.93 -3.21 6.56
C ILE A 150 -7.15 -2.63 5.83
N PHE A 151 -8.03 -1.92 6.53
CA PHE A 151 -9.21 -1.29 5.93
C PHE A 151 -8.83 -0.28 4.84
N ASP A 152 -7.80 0.54 5.07
CA ASP A 152 -7.35 1.52 4.09
C ASP A 152 -6.82 0.88 2.79
N ASN A 153 -6.10 -0.23 2.88
CA ASN A 153 -5.68 -0.99 1.70
C ASN A 153 -6.88 -1.55 0.91
N LEU A 154 -7.86 -2.14 1.62
CA LEU A 154 -9.09 -2.63 0.98
C LEU A 154 -9.88 -1.49 0.33
N ARG A 155 -10.02 -0.36 1.00
CA ARG A 155 -10.68 0.83 0.47
C ARG A 155 -10.01 1.29 -0.83
N ARG A 156 -8.68 1.34 -0.86
CA ARG A 156 -7.91 1.71 -2.07
C ARG A 156 -8.16 0.75 -3.23
N SER A 157 -8.24 -0.55 -2.96
CA SER A 157 -8.53 -1.56 -3.99
C SER A 157 -9.95 -1.49 -4.54
N LEU A 158 -10.92 -1.04 -3.74
CA LEU A 158 -12.31 -0.88 -4.14
C LEU A 158 -12.58 0.40 -4.96
N LEU A 159 -11.75 1.42 -4.80
CA LEU A 159 -11.99 2.74 -5.38
C LEU A 159 -12.25 2.71 -6.91
N PRO A 160 -11.45 2.02 -7.76
CA PRO A 160 -11.73 1.96 -9.19
C PRO A 160 -13.08 1.31 -9.51
N THR A 161 -13.44 0.24 -8.80
CA THR A 161 -14.72 -0.47 -8.98
C THR A 161 -15.89 0.43 -8.58
N CYS A 162 -15.78 1.15 -7.46
CA CYS A 162 -16.79 2.10 -7.02
C CYS A 162 -16.99 3.27 -8.01
N MET A 163 -15.89 3.78 -8.58
CA MET A 163 -15.95 4.82 -9.62
C MET A 163 -16.65 4.33 -10.87
N LEU A 164 -16.36 3.11 -11.33
CA LEU A 164 -17.06 2.50 -12.47
C LEU A 164 -18.52 2.27 -12.19
N ALA A 165 -18.88 1.78 -11.00
CA ALA A 165 -20.26 1.60 -10.58
C ALA A 165 -21.03 2.93 -10.50
N LEU A 166 -20.39 3.99 -9.99
CA LEU A 166 -20.95 5.34 -9.97
C LEU A 166 -21.25 5.85 -11.38
N LEU A 167 -20.28 5.71 -12.32
CA LEU A 167 -20.46 6.12 -13.71
C LEU A 167 -21.60 5.33 -14.37
N ALA A 168 -21.56 4.00 -14.25
CA ALA A 168 -22.58 3.14 -14.85
C ALA A 168 -23.97 3.47 -14.28
N GLY A 169 -24.12 3.62 -12.98
CA GLY A 169 -25.37 3.99 -12.33
C GLY A 169 -25.88 5.36 -12.76
N ALA A 170 -25.00 6.35 -12.82
CA ALA A 170 -25.37 7.69 -13.27
C ALA A 170 -25.81 7.74 -14.75
N TRP A 171 -25.11 7.00 -15.62
CA TRP A 171 -25.44 6.99 -17.05
C TRP A 171 -26.68 6.17 -17.38
N LEU A 172 -26.96 5.12 -16.61
CA LEU A 172 -28.11 4.23 -16.87
C LEU A 172 -29.40 4.69 -16.18
N ALA A 173 -29.32 5.28 -15.00
CA ALA A 173 -30.48 5.55 -14.16
C ALA A 173 -30.73 7.03 -13.87
N ALA A 174 -29.77 7.93 -14.11
CA ALA A 174 -29.89 9.35 -13.82
C ALA A 174 -30.07 10.20 -15.09
N GLY A 175 -30.60 11.41 -14.94
CA GLY A 175 -30.73 12.38 -16.05
C GLY A 175 -29.32 12.86 -16.51
N SER A 176 -29.30 13.48 -17.70
CA SER A 176 -28.06 13.92 -18.39
C SER A 176 -27.15 14.83 -17.52
N PHE A 177 -27.75 15.69 -16.70
CA PHE A 177 -26.99 16.54 -15.78
C PHE A 177 -26.21 15.71 -14.73
N ALA A 178 -26.89 14.74 -14.09
CA ALA A 178 -26.26 13.90 -13.07
C ALA A 178 -25.18 12.98 -13.68
N ALA A 179 -25.42 12.47 -14.90
CA ALA A 179 -24.42 11.70 -15.64
C ALA A 179 -23.17 12.53 -15.98
N ALA A 180 -23.36 13.77 -16.45
CA ALA A 180 -22.27 14.69 -16.70
C ALA A 180 -21.51 15.05 -15.40
N ALA A 181 -22.22 15.37 -14.32
CA ALA A 181 -21.61 15.68 -13.03
C ALA A 181 -20.80 14.51 -12.47
N ALA A 182 -21.32 13.27 -12.52
CA ALA A 182 -20.58 12.09 -12.12
C ALA A 182 -19.31 11.87 -12.96
N THR A 183 -19.39 12.11 -14.26
CA THR A 183 -18.24 12.00 -15.16
C THR A 183 -17.15 13.02 -14.80
N VAL A 184 -17.53 14.29 -14.64
CA VAL A 184 -16.60 15.37 -14.23
C VAL A 184 -15.99 15.07 -12.86
N PHE A 185 -16.78 14.61 -11.91
CA PHE A 185 -16.30 14.22 -10.58
C PHE A 185 -15.26 13.10 -10.66
N VAL A 186 -15.54 12.00 -11.36
CA VAL A 186 -14.59 10.87 -11.49
C VAL A 186 -13.32 11.29 -12.20
N LEU A 187 -13.41 12.06 -13.30
CA LEU A 187 -12.24 12.60 -13.99
C LEU A 187 -11.43 13.53 -13.07
N GLY A 188 -12.11 14.35 -12.29
CA GLY A 188 -11.46 15.22 -11.30
C GLY A 188 -10.70 14.42 -10.23
N VAL A 189 -11.33 13.40 -9.66
CA VAL A 189 -10.68 12.54 -8.65
C VAL A 189 -9.43 11.86 -9.20
N VAL A 190 -9.41 11.48 -10.48
CA VAL A 190 -8.24 10.83 -11.11
C VAL A 190 -7.18 11.85 -11.52
N ALA A 191 -7.59 12.98 -12.10
CA ALA A 191 -6.66 13.94 -12.73
C ALA A 191 -6.07 14.95 -11.72
N ILE A 192 -6.87 15.47 -10.78
CA ILE A 192 -6.43 16.56 -9.89
C ILE A 192 -5.22 16.16 -9.04
N PRO A 193 -5.18 15.01 -8.36
CA PRO A 193 -4.01 14.65 -7.56
C PRO A 193 -2.73 14.55 -8.39
N ARG A 194 -2.84 14.02 -9.62
CA ARG A 194 -1.68 13.93 -10.53
C ARG A 194 -1.22 15.29 -11.02
N LEU A 195 -2.14 16.18 -11.37
CA LEU A 195 -1.81 17.54 -11.76
C LEU A 195 -1.15 18.31 -10.61
N LEU A 196 -1.69 18.18 -9.40
CA LEU A 196 -1.11 18.83 -8.23
C LEU A 196 0.29 18.29 -7.90
N SER A 197 0.52 16.96 -7.97
CA SER A 197 1.85 16.40 -7.75
C SER A 197 2.84 16.88 -8.82
N THR A 198 2.44 16.87 -10.08
CA THR A 198 3.29 17.37 -11.18
C THR A 198 3.63 18.84 -11.00
N LEU A 199 2.67 19.69 -10.62
CA LEU A 199 2.90 21.09 -10.34
C LEU A 199 3.81 21.29 -9.13
N ALA A 200 3.62 20.51 -8.08
CA ALA A 200 4.50 20.54 -6.90
C ALA A 200 5.95 20.16 -7.27
N ASP A 201 6.14 19.15 -8.12
CA ASP A 201 7.47 18.73 -8.61
C ASP A 201 8.15 19.83 -9.46
N PHE A 202 7.37 20.63 -10.19
CA PHE A 202 7.93 21.80 -10.92
C PHE A 202 8.36 22.95 -9.99
N VAL A 203 7.69 23.11 -8.86
CA VAL A 203 7.96 24.20 -7.90
C VAL A 203 9.02 23.80 -6.87
N SER A 204 9.02 22.54 -6.47
CA SER A 204 10.00 22.03 -5.52
C SER A 204 11.24 21.53 -6.24
N LYS A 205 12.36 22.20 -6.01
CA LYS A 205 13.66 21.71 -6.45
C LYS A 205 13.92 20.33 -5.83
N PRO A 206 14.36 19.31 -6.61
CA PRO A 206 14.73 18.04 -6.03
C PRO A 206 15.82 18.26 -4.98
N THR A 207 15.54 17.94 -3.74
CA THR A 207 16.47 18.07 -2.62
C THR A 207 17.61 17.05 -2.64
N ASP A 208 17.52 16.07 -3.55
CA ASP A 208 18.42 14.91 -3.63
C ASP A 208 19.38 14.94 -4.84
N MET A 209 19.58 16.09 -5.47
CA MET A 209 20.67 16.27 -6.42
C MET A 209 21.86 16.92 -5.73
N PRO A 210 23.06 16.27 -5.81
CA PRO A 210 24.31 16.86 -5.30
C PRO A 210 24.68 18.16 -6.03
#